data_a12396a1c4af03eb33e7075e0f676dd2
#
_entry.id   a12396a1c4af03eb33e7075e0f676dd2
#
_cell.length_a   1.000
_cell.length_b   1.000
_cell.length_c   1.000
_cell.angle_alpha   90.00
_cell.angle_beta   90.00
_cell.angle_gamma   90.00
#
_symmetry.space_group_name_H-M   'P 1'
#
loop_
_entity.id
_entity.type
_entity.pdbx_description
1 polymer ?
#
loop_
_entity_poly.entity_id
_entity_poly.type
_entity_poly.pdbx_seq_one_letter_code
_entity_poly.pdbx_strand_id
1 'polypeptide(L)'
;MSHRFFASLSVLAAVIAFVALALVPVVGQSQTAATATKAGGWTAPRTPWGAPDLQGVWDYRTITPLQRPDSLAGKRVLTDEEAAAFERDENRRQNRDLVDREKGNEQYPPLGEGGVGGVVVPYNEFWYDRGSKVIGSKRTSLIVDPPDGRVPASTQQRGMGRRGGGGRADSPANPEELGLGNRCVARDLPRVPGAYNNNVQIVQAPGYVVFIHEMAHDTRVVPLDGRPHLPPTMRQWMGDARGRWEGNTLVVDTTNFTGKTNFQGSGENLHLVERFKLVDAKTLSYEFTVDDATTWTRPWTVEFPMLKSPDRMYEYACHEGNYALVDILAGARADDKKAAAKAGNESK
;
A
#
# COMPACT_ATOMS: atom_id res chain seq x y z
N MET A 1 0.10 4.35 68.08
CA MET A 1 0.28 3.29 67.04
C MET A 1 -0.85 3.22 65.97
N SER A 2 -1.83 4.15 65.94
CA SER A 2 -3.01 4.03 65.02
C SER A 2 -2.91 4.77 63.70
N HIS A 3 -2.03 5.76 63.56
CA HIS A 3 -1.95 6.56 62.31
C HIS A 3 -1.16 5.92 61.16
N ARG A 4 -0.33 4.93 61.41
CA ARG A 4 0.44 4.24 60.36
C ARG A 4 -0.37 3.13 59.64
N PHE A 5 -1.41 2.59 60.29
CA PHE A 5 -2.25 1.54 59.67
C PHE A 5 -3.21 2.10 58.63
N PHE A 6 -3.75 3.30 58.79
CA PHE A 6 -4.67 3.91 57.82
C PHE A 6 -3.97 4.41 56.57
N ALA A 7 -2.73 4.83 56.65
CA ALA A 7 -1.95 5.21 55.47
C ALA A 7 -1.64 4.03 54.53
N SER A 8 -1.39 2.84 55.12
CA SER A 8 -1.13 1.60 54.33
C SER A 8 -2.36 1.06 53.60
N LEU A 9 -3.56 1.21 54.21
CA LEU A 9 -4.79 0.77 53.55
C LEU A 9 -5.17 1.69 52.38
N SER A 10 -4.94 2.98 52.48
CA SER A 10 -5.23 3.95 51.41
C SER A 10 -4.33 3.76 50.17
N VAL A 11 -3.07 3.39 50.36
CA VAL A 11 -2.13 3.12 49.26
C VAL A 11 -2.49 1.80 48.58
N LEU A 12 -2.91 0.77 49.33
CA LEU A 12 -3.32 -0.52 48.76
C LEU A 12 -4.60 -0.39 47.93
N ALA A 13 -5.58 0.40 48.39
CA ALA A 13 -6.79 0.69 47.65
C ALA A 13 -6.53 1.47 46.34
N ALA A 14 -5.59 2.43 46.32
CA ALA A 14 -5.20 3.15 45.14
C ALA A 14 -4.47 2.30 44.13
N VAL A 15 -3.60 1.35 44.56
CA VAL A 15 -2.90 0.42 43.65
C VAL A 15 -3.86 -0.58 43.07
N ILE A 16 -4.86 -1.09 43.81
CA ILE A 16 -5.88 -2.02 43.26
C ILE A 16 -6.78 -1.28 42.28
N ALA A 17 -7.13 -0.02 42.48
CA ALA A 17 -7.89 0.79 41.54
C ALA A 17 -7.11 1.02 40.22
N PHE A 18 -5.79 1.26 40.30
CA PHE A 18 -4.95 1.43 39.11
C PHE A 18 -4.75 0.14 38.30
N VAL A 19 -4.62 -1.00 38.97
CA VAL A 19 -4.50 -2.31 38.33
C VAL A 19 -5.83 -2.75 37.69
N ALA A 20 -6.97 -2.39 38.28
CA ALA A 20 -8.29 -2.67 37.71
C ALA A 20 -8.59 -1.83 36.44
N LEU A 21 -8.01 -0.61 36.31
CA LEU A 21 -8.14 0.20 35.09
C LEU A 21 -7.22 -0.29 33.95
N ALA A 22 -6.17 -1.05 34.24
CA ALA A 22 -5.23 -1.57 33.25
C ALA A 22 -5.69 -2.88 32.57
N LEU A 23 -6.80 -3.47 33.03
CA LEU A 23 -7.37 -4.73 32.50
C LEU A 23 -8.64 -4.51 31.66
N VAL A 24 -8.86 -3.32 31.11
CA VAL A 24 -9.87 -3.16 30.07
C VAL A 24 -9.31 -3.84 28.81
N PRO A 25 -9.91 -4.95 28.33
CA PRO A 25 -9.50 -5.52 27.07
C PRO A 25 -9.71 -4.45 26.00
N VAL A 26 -8.65 -4.08 25.30
CA VAL A 26 -8.77 -3.32 24.06
C VAL A 26 -9.51 -4.25 23.10
N VAL A 27 -10.82 -4.14 23.09
CA VAL A 27 -11.66 -4.75 22.05
C VAL A 27 -11.27 -4.02 20.78
N GLY A 28 -10.44 -4.65 19.96
CA GLY A 28 -10.16 -4.17 18.62
C GLY A 28 -11.49 -3.88 17.93
N GLN A 29 -11.70 -2.65 17.53
CA GLN A 29 -12.92 -2.24 16.86
C GLN A 29 -13.04 -3.06 15.58
N SER A 30 -13.91 -4.05 15.60
CA SER A 30 -14.35 -4.71 14.37
C SER A 30 -14.90 -3.63 13.45
N GLN A 31 -14.24 -3.42 12.32
CA GLN A 31 -14.79 -2.58 11.26
C GLN A 31 -16.11 -3.21 10.84
N THR A 32 -17.21 -2.64 11.27
CA THR A 32 -18.55 -3.01 10.81
C THR A 32 -18.58 -2.74 9.31
N ALA A 33 -18.83 -3.78 8.52
CA ALA A 33 -19.02 -3.67 7.09
C ALA A 33 -20.08 -2.57 6.83
N ALA A 34 -19.68 -1.54 6.11
CA ALA A 34 -20.60 -0.50 5.67
C ALA A 34 -21.60 -1.15 4.70
N THR A 35 -22.79 -1.42 5.20
CA THR A 35 -23.94 -1.78 4.37
C THR A 35 -24.18 -0.62 3.42
N ALA A 36 -24.21 -0.88 2.12
CA ALA A 36 -24.51 0.12 1.11
C ALA A 36 -25.93 0.71 1.37
N THR A 37 -25.96 1.80 2.11
CA THR A 37 -27.19 2.54 2.37
C THR A 37 -27.57 3.24 1.06
N LYS A 38 -28.81 3.05 0.62
CA LYS A 38 -29.38 3.77 -0.53
C LYS A 38 -29.05 5.25 -0.43
N ALA A 39 -28.49 5.80 -1.49
CA ALA A 39 -28.12 7.22 -1.62
C ALA A 39 -29.39 8.10 -1.60
N GLY A 40 -29.85 8.42 -0.40
CA GLY A 40 -30.87 9.42 -0.14
C GLY A 40 -30.22 10.60 0.58
N GLY A 41 -29.95 11.69 -0.15
CA GLY A 41 -29.80 13.01 0.46
C GLY A 41 -28.46 13.37 1.12
N TRP A 42 -27.42 12.50 1.12
CA TRP A 42 -26.13 12.90 1.68
C TRP A 42 -25.38 13.87 0.75
N THR A 43 -24.95 14.99 1.32
CA THR A 43 -24.17 16.01 0.60
C THR A 43 -22.75 16.04 1.17
N ALA A 44 -21.77 15.98 0.30
CA ALA A 44 -20.37 16.06 0.71
C ALA A 44 -20.08 17.41 1.41
N PRO A 45 -19.41 17.42 2.57
CA PRO A 45 -18.99 18.64 3.23
C PRO A 45 -18.10 19.48 2.31
N ARG A 46 -18.09 20.78 2.58
CA ARG A 46 -17.30 21.73 1.77
C ARG A 46 -16.26 22.43 2.62
N THR A 47 -15.11 22.68 2.01
CA THR A 47 -14.10 23.59 2.58
C THR A 47 -14.64 25.02 2.63
N PRO A 48 -14.00 25.93 3.40
CA PRO A 48 -14.39 27.34 3.44
C PRO A 48 -14.35 28.05 2.07
N TRP A 49 -13.59 27.53 1.12
CA TRP A 49 -13.50 28.06 -0.26
C TRP A 49 -14.37 27.29 -1.25
N GLY A 50 -15.30 26.44 -0.77
CA GLY A 50 -16.36 25.83 -1.55
C GLY A 50 -16.04 24.51 -2.24
N ALA A 51 -14.80 24.03 -2.22
CA ALA A 51 -14.45 22.72 -2.77
C ALA A 51 -15.00 21.57 -1.90
N PRO A 52 -15.28 20.37 -2.43
CA PRO A 52 -15.56 19.21 -1.60
C PRO A 52 -14.42 18.98 -0.59
N ASP A 53 -14.77 18.70 0.68
CA ASP A 53 -13.78 18.54 1.74
C ASP A 53 -13.37 17.07 1.87
N LEU A 54 -12.22 16.72 1.29
CA LEU A 54 -11.63 15.39 1.36
C LEU A 54 -10.59 15.25 2.50
N GLN A 55 -10.43 16.27 3.33
CA GLN A 55 -9.36 16.31 4.33
C GLN A 55 -9.48 15.22 5.39
N GLY A 56 -8.36 14.71 5.83
CA GLY A 56 -8.24 13.70 6.87
C GLY A 56 -7.27 12.61 6.53
N VAL A 57 -7.17 11.64 7.42
CA VAL A 57 -6.40 10.40 7.21
C VAL A 57 -7.35 9.33 6.69
N TRP A 58 -6.94 8.65 5.63
CA TRP A 58 -7.71 7.65 4.94
C TRP A 58 -6.96 6.33 4.89
N ASP A 59 -7.59 5.29 5.42
CA ASP A 59 -7.10 3.92 5.49
C ASP A 59 -7.63 3.11 4.31
N TYR A 60 -6.74 2.51 3.53
CA TYR A 60 -7.10 1.69 2.37
C TYR A 60 -6.74 0.21 2.52
N ARG A 61 -6.60 -0.28 3.77
CA ARG A 61 -6.33 -1.70 4.05
C ARG A 61 -7.42 -2.62 3.55
N THR A 62 -7.06 -3.67 2.84
CA THR A 62 -7.94 -4.77 2.48
C THR A 62 -7.14 -5.97 2.01
N ILE A 63 -7.69 -7.17 2.22
CA ILE A 63 -7.18 -8.41 1.66
C ILE A 63 -7.82 -8.78 0.32
N THR A 64 -8.65 -7.89 -0.24
CA THR A 64 -9.15 -8.08 -1.61
C THR A 64 -7.95 -8.03 -2.59
N PRO A 65 -7.73 -9.05 -3.40
CA PRO A 65 -6.60 -9.09 -4.32
C PRO A 65 -6.69 -7.96 -5.38
N LEU A 66 -5.54 -7.44 -5.80
CA LEU A 66 -5.49 -6.52 -6.95
C LEU A 66 -6.10 -7.20 -8.19
N GLN A 67 -5.62 -8.40 -8.50
CA GLN A 67 -6.14 -9.21 -9.61
C GLN A 67 -6.97 -10.38 -9.08
N ARG A 68 -8.00 -10.75 -9.84
CA ARG A 68 -8.82 -11.92 -9.51
C ARG A 68 -7.97 -13.19 -9.55
N PRO A 69 -7.94 -13.97 -8.45
CA PRO A 69 -7.25 -15.26 -8.43
C PRO A 69 -7.85 -16.25 -9.45
N ASP A 70 -7.04 -17.17 -9.96
CA ASP A 70 -7.51 -18.22 -10.88
C ASP A 70 -8.59 -19.10 -10.27
N SER A 71 -8.50 -19.38 -8.96
CA SER A 71 -9.52 -20.11 -8.20
C SER A 71 -10.89 -19.42 -8.17
N LEU A 72 -10.94 -18.13 -8.49
CA LEU A 72 -12.16 -17.31 -8.54
C LEU A 72 -12.45 -16.83 -9.98
N ALA A 73 -11.86 -17.44 -11.00
CA ALA A 73 -12.12 -17.10 -12.39
C ALA A 73 -13.63 -17.16 -12.69
N GLY A 74 -14.14 -16.12 -13.36
CA GLY A 74 -15.56 -15.98 -13.66
C GLY A 74 -16.44 -15.50 -12.49
N LYS A 75 -15.97 -15.55 -11.24
CA LYS A 75 -16.73 -15.09 -10.08
C LYS A 75 -16.36 -13.66 -9.70
N ARG A 76 -17.24 -12.72 -9.99
CA ARG A 76 -16.96 -11.29 -9.77
C ARG A 76 -17.18 -10.83 -8.33
N VAL A 77 -18.13 -11.43 -7.63
CA VAL A 77 -18.54 -11.05 -6.27
C VAL A 77 -18.75 -12.31 -5.45
N LEU A 78 -18.33 -12.28 -4.18
CA LEU A 78 -18.53 -13.36 -3.21
C LEU A 78 -19.88 -13.19 -2.51
N THR A 79 -20.51 -14.30 -2.08
CA THR A 79 -21.60 -14.25 -1.08
C THR A 79 -21.01 -13.87 0.30
N ASP A 80 -21.85 -13.69 1.30
CA ASP A 80 -21.40 -13.39 2.67
C ASP A 80 -20.59 -14.55 3.25
N GLU A 81 -21.05 -15.78 3.03
CA GLU A 81 -20.42 -17.01 3.49
C GLU A 81 -19.06 -17.24 2.80
N GLU A 82 -19.01 -16.98 1.50
CA GLU A 82 -17.77 -17.11 0.71
C GLU A 82 -16.75 -16.03 1.09
N ALA A 83 -17.20 -14.81 1.31
CA ALA A 83 -16.33 -13.73 1.79
C ALA A 83 -15.76 -14.08 3.16
N ALA A 84 -16.58 -14.58 4.09
CA ALA A 84 -16.13 -15.00 5.41
C ALA A 84 -15.14 -16.19 5.34
N ALA A 85 -15.36 -17.14 4.42
CA ALA A 85 -14.44 -18.26 4.19
C ALA A 85 -13.11 -17.75 3.61
N PHE A 86 -13.15 -16.93 2.56
CA PHE A 86 -11.98 -16.32 1.95
C PHE A 86 -11.16 -15.52 2.97
N GLU A 87 -11.81 -14.70 3.79
CA GLU A 87 -11.15 -13.93 4.85
C GLU A 87 -10.43 -14.82 5.86
N ARG A 88 -11.07 -15.90 6.34
CA ARG A 88 -10.40 -16.85 7.26
C ARG A 88 -9.19 -17.51 6.64
N ASP A 89 -9.33 -18.00 5.42
CA ASP A 89 -8.28 -18.75 4.73
C ASP A 89 -7.11 -17.83 4.36
N GLU A 90 -7.40 -16.63 3.87
CA GLU A 90 -6.39 -15.66 3.47
C GLU A 90 -5.63 -15.10 4.69
N ASN A 91 -6.34 -14.76 5.78
CA ASN A 91 -5.68 -14.33 7.02
C ASN A 91 -4.78 -15.43 7.59
N ARG A 92 -5.23 -16.70 7.56
CA ARG A 92 -4.40 -17.83 7.96
C ARG A 92 -3.19 -17.99 7.04
N ARG A 93 -3.39 -17.93 5.74
CA ARG A 93 -2.34 -18.03 4.72
C ARG A 93 -1.27 -16.97 4.87
N GLN A 94 -1.66 -15.75 5.21
CA GLN A 94 -0.75 -14.61 5.34
C GLN A 94 -0.10 -14.50 6.72
N ASN A 95 -0.58 -15.23 7.72
CA ASN A 95 -0.09 -15.11 9.08
C ASN A 95 1.35 -15.65 9.20
N ARG A 96 2.29 -14.74 9.48
CA ARG A 96 3.73 -15.03 9.55
C ARG A 96 4.14 -15.78 10.83
N ASP A 97 3.33 -15.72 11.88
CA ASP A 97 3.62 -16.43 13.12
C ASP A 97 3.30 -17.93 13.04
N LEU A 98 2.50 -18.34 12.04
CA LEU A 98 2.21 -19.75 11.78
C LEU A 98 3.31 -20.50 11.02
N VAL A 99 4.40 -19.80 10.71
CA VAL A 99 5.51 -20.39 9.96
C VAL A 99 6.42 -21.16 10.90
N ASP A 100 6.68 -22.43 10.57
CA ASP A 100 7.71 -23.23 11.23
C ASP A 100 9.11 -22.82 10.74
N ARG A 101 9.79 -22.02 11.56
CA ARG A 101 11.13 -21.51 11.24
C ARG A 101 12.22 -22.59 11.24
N GLU A 102 11.98 -23.73 11.92
CA GLU A 102 12.94 -24.85 11.97
C GLU A 102 12.90 -25.68 10.70
N LYS A 103 11.74 -25.80 10.06
CA LYS A 103 11.56 -26.55 8.82
C LYS A 103 11.89 -25.77 7.55
N GLY A 104 12.26 -24.51 7.68
CA GLY A 104 12.61 -23.65 6.54
C GLY A 104 11.44 -23.29 5.62
N ASN A 105 11.74 -22.99 4.38
CA ASN A 105 10.81 -22.40 3.42
C ASN A 105 9.68 -23.32 2.95
N GLU A 106 9.71 -24.59 3.21
CA GLU A 106 8.73 -25.56 2.69
C GLU A 106 7.32 -25.36 3.26
N GLN A 107 7.20 -24.69 4.41
CA GLN A 107 5.91 -24.43 5.06
C GLN A 107 5.40 -23.00 4.90
N TYR A 108 6.13 -22.15 4.23
CA TYR A 108 5.60 -20.85 3.88
C TYR A 108 4.52 -20.98 2.82
N PRO A 109 3.30 -20.51 3.12
CA PRO A 109 2.40 -20.28 2.03
C PRO A 109 3.10 -19.32 1.08
N PRO A 110 3.12 -19.59 -0.23
CA PRO A 110 3.71 -18.66 -1.17
C PRO A 110 3.01 -17.31 -0.97
N LEU A 111 3.78 -16.25 -0.74
CA LEU A 111 3.30 -14.89 -0.82
C LEU A 111 2.78 -14.72 -2.23
N GLY A 112 1.48 -14.89 -2.47
CA GLY A 112 0.83 -14.73 -3.74
C GLY A 112 1.70 -14.94 -4.98
N GLU A 113 1.21 -15.01 -6.16
CA GLU A 113 2.03 -15.14 -7.38
C GLU A 113 3.10 -14.04 -7.45
N GLY A 114 4.29 -14.29 -6.93
CA GLY A 114 5.37 -13.33 -6.77
C GLY A 114 6.26 -13.56 -5.55
N GLY A 115 5.94 -14.58 -4.73
CA GLY A 115 6.80 -14.97 -3.62
C GLY A 115 8.16 -15.40 -4.12
N VAL A 116 9.19 -14.67 -3.68
CA VAL A 116 10.58 -15.03 -3.94
C VAL A 116 10.85 -16.27 -3.10
N GLY A 117 11.23 -17.37 -3.72
CA GLY A 117 11.66 -18.56 -3.01
C GLY A 117 12.77 -18.22 -2.01
N GLY A 118 12.73 -18.80 -0.83
CA GLY A 118 13.77 -18.57 0.17
C GLY A 118 13.51 -17.33 1.07
N VAL A 119 12.26 -17.02 1.36
CA VAL A 119 11.91 -15.80 2.11
C VAL A 119 12.25 -15.94 3.58
N VAL A 120 13.24 -15.17 4.03
CA VAL A 120 13.37 -14.81 5.44
C VAL A 120 12.11 -14.02 5.81
N VAL A 121 11.36 -14.47 6.84
CA VAL A 121 10.25 -13.68 7.40
C VAL A 121 10.86 -12.53 8.19
N PRO A 122 10.74 -11.28 7.71
CA PRO A 122 11.41 -10.17 8.37
C PRO A 122 10.74 -9.79 9.69
N TYR A 123 9.42 -10.05 9.82
CA TYR A 123 8.60 -9.58 10.94
C TYR A 123 7.62 -10.65 11.41
N ASN A 124 7.22 -10.56 12.68
CA ASN A 124 6.06 -11.27 13.22
C ASN A 124 4.77 -10.67 12.66
N GLU A 125 3.65 -11.41 12.72
CA GLU A 125 2.36 -10.97 12.19
C GLU A 125 1.89 -9.64 12.77
N PHE A 126 2.22 -9.35 14.00
CA PHE A 126 1.90 -8.10 14.69
C PHE A 126 2.31 -6.84 13.92
N TRP A 127 3.40 -6.89 13.15
CA TRP A 127 3.92 -5.75 12.40
C TRP A 127 3.26 -5.54 11.03
N TYR A 128 2.39 -6.47 10.63
CA TYR A 128 1.67 -6.33 9.37
C TYR A 128 0.32 -5.63 9.58
N ASP A 129 0.05 -4.66 8.74
CA ASP A 129 -1.12 -3.78 8.80
C ASP A 129 -1.91 -3.81 7.48
N ARG A 130 -2.10 -5.00 6.92
CA ARG A 130 -2.76 -5.20 5.63
C ARG A 130 -4.28 -5.22 5.70
N GLY A 131 -4.83 -5.20 6.90
CA GLY A 131 -6.24 -5.46 7.12
C GLY A 131 -6.57 -6.97 7.11
N SER A 132 -7.81 -7.29 7.45
CA SER A 132 -8.28 -8.68 7.57
C SER A 132 -9.58 -8.95 6.80
N LYS A 133 -10.09 -7.95 6.08
CA LYS A 133 -11.39 -7.97 5.40
C LYS A 133 -11.26 -7.68 3.92
N VAL A 134 -12.15 -8.31 3.14
CA VAL A 134 -12.40 -7.88 1.77
C VAL A 134 -13.17 -6.56 1.76
N ILE A 135 -13.11 -5.80 0.64
CA ILE A 135 -13.90 -4.57 0.48
C ILE A 135 -15.39 -4.86 0.59
N GLY A 136 -16.16 -3.88 1.06
CA GLY A 136 -17.59 -4.04 1.36
C GLY A 136 -18.45 -4.52 0.17
N SER A 137 -18.05 -4.27 -1.06
CA SER A 137 -18.71 -4.80 -2.27
C SER A 137 -18.42 -6.29 -2.52
N LYS A 138 -17.55 -6.92 -1.74
CA LYS A 138 -17.14 -8.34 -1.85
C LYS A 138 -16.64 -8.74 -3.26
N ARG A 139 -16.16 -7.78 -4.03
CA ARG A 139 -15.52 -8.09 -5.33
C ARG A 139 -14.28 -8.96 -5.09
N THR A 140 -14.04 -9.86 -6.04
CA THR A 140 -12.89 -10.79 -6.01
C THR A 140 -11.61 -10.17 -6.58
N SER A 141 -11.67 -8.91 -6.98
CA SER A 141 -10.57 -8.11 -7.54
C SER A 141 -10.79 -6.64 -7.27
N LEU A 142 -9.72 -5.89 -7.06
CA LEU A 142 -9.76 -4.42 -7.07
C LEU A 142 -9.83 -3.88 -8.50
N ILE A 143 -9.35 -4.63 -9.51
CA ILE A 143 -9.49 -4.26 -10.93
C ILE A 143 -10.97 -4.37 -11.31
N VAL A 144 -11.51 -3.27 -11.85
CA VAL A 144 -12.89 -3.14 -12.32
C VAL A 144 -13.00 -3.13 -13.85
N ASP A 145 -11.97 -2.68 -14.53
CA ASP A 145 -11.79 -2.77 -15.98
C ASP A 145 -10.36 -3.22 -16.31
N PRO A 146 -10.18 -4.32 -17.04
CA PRO A 146 -11.17 -5.19 -17.70
C PRO A 146 -12.06 -5.96 -16.71
N PRO A 147 -13.29 -6.38 -17.17
CA PRO A 147 -14.27 -7.02 -16.29
C PRO A 147 -13.88 -8.43 -15.80
N ASP A 148 -12.86 -9.05 -16.40
CA ASP A 148 -12.27 -10.28 -15.87
C ASP A 148 -11.48 -10.05 -14.57
N GLY A 149 -11.25 -8.79 -14.19
CA GLY A 149 -10.56 -8.41 -12.96
C GLY A 149 -9.06 -8.69 -12.99
N ARG A 150 -8.45 -8.69 -14.17
CA ARG A 150 -7.02 -8.97 -14.36
C ARG A 150 -6.32 -7.84 -15.09
N VAL A 151 -5.04 -7.72 -14.83
CA VAL A 151 -4.18 -6.80 -15.59
C VAL A 151 -4.13 -7.29 -17.04
N PRO A 152 -4.28 -6.40 -18.03
CA PRO A 152 -4.17 -6.77 -19.45
C PRO A 152 -2.84 -7.42 -19.78
N ALA A 153 -2.79 -8.12 -20.91
CA ALA A 153 -1.54 -8.71 -21.39
C ALA A 153 -0.47 -7.63 -21.59
N SER A 154 0.77 -7.97 -21.23
CA SER A 154 1.91 -7.09 -21.47
C SER A 154 2.29 -7.11 -22.95
N THR A 155 2.58 -5.93 -23.50
CA THR A 155 3.16 -5.76 -24.84
C THR A 155 4.65 -6.13 -24.86
N GLN A 156 5.30 -6.13 -23.70
CA GLN A 156 6.71 -6.48 -23.57
C GLN A 156 6.85 -8.00 -23.37
N GLN A 157 7.71 -8.63 -24.12
CA GLN A 157 8.17 -9.99 -23.78
C GLN A 157 8.92 -9.88 -22.44
N ARG A 158 8.25 -10.26 -21.36
CA ARG A 158 8.88 -10.33 -20.04
C ARG A 158 9.96 -11.41 -20.08
N GLY A 159 11.21 -11.00 -20.20
CA GLY A 159 12.29 -11.83 -19.74
C GLY A 159 12.00 -12.24 -18.30
N MET A 160 12.12 -13.53 -17.97
CA MET A 160 11.74 -14.14 -16.69
C MET A 160 12.41 -13.57 -15.42
N GLY A 161 12.91 -12.32 -15.42
CA GLY A 161 13.69 -11.72 -14.34
C GLY A 161 13.11 -10.46 -13.67
N ARG A 162 11.98 -9.89 -14.13
CA ARG A 162 11.48 -8.62 -13.60
C ARG A 162 10.06 -8.71 -13.03
N ARG A 163 9.90 -9.45 -11.95
CA ARG A 163 8.71 -9.40 -11.11
C ARG A 163 8.92 -8.42 -9.95
N GLY A 164 8.08 -7.39 -9.90
CA GLY A 164 7.88 -6.57 -8.71
C GLY A 164 8.85 -5.40 -8.54
N GLY A 165 8.28 -4.27 -8.21
CA GLY A 165 8.89 -2.98 -7.97
C GLY A 165 10.31 -2.97 -7.42
N GLY A 166 11.19 -2.29 -8.14
CA GLY A 166 12.59 -2.16 -7.82
C GLY A 166 13.41 -3.31 -8.35
N GLY A 167 13.81 -3.22 -9.63
CA GLY A 167 14.75 -4.17 -10.22
C GLY A 167 15.97 -4.33 -9.32
N ARG A 168 16.02 -5.46 -8.63
CA ARG A 168 17.27 -5.90 -8.00
C ARG A 168 18.16 -6.31 -9.15
N ALA A 169 19.20 -5.56 -9.42
CA ALA A 169 20.34 -6.12 -10.12
C ALA A 169 20.78 -7.33 -9.29
N ASP A 170 21.02 -8.48 -9.92
CA ASP A 170 21.43 -9.68 -9.18
C ASP A 170 22.73 -9.42 -8.38
N SER A 171 23.53 -8.43 -8.82
CA SER A 171 24.69 -7.92 -8.12
C SER A 171 24.81 -6.40 -8.33
N PRO A 172 24.15 -5.56 -7.51
CA PRO A 172 24.21 -4.11 -7.66
C PRO A 172 25.60 -3.59 -7.30
N ALA A 173 26.24 -2.88 -8.23
CA ALA A 173 27.52 -2.24 -7.99
C ALA A 173 27.36 -0.94 -7.18
N ASN A 174 26.25 -0.22 -7.39
CA ASN A 174 26.00 1.09 -6.81
C ASN A 174 24.59 1.18 -6.21
N PRO A 175 24.34 2.09 -5.25
CA PRO A 175 23.01 2.34 -4.70
C PRO A 175 21.97 2.69 -5.78
N GLU A 176 22.37 3.36 -6.86
CA GLU A 176 21.49 3.81 -7.95
C GLU A 176 20.87 2.66 -8.75
N GLU A 177 21.44 1.47 -8.66
CA GLU A 177 20.92 0.25 -9.30
C GLU A 177 19.83 -0.42 -8.45
N LEU A 178 19.67 0.01 -7.20
CA LEU A 178 18.61 -0.42 -6.32
C LEU A 178 17.34 0.39 -6.56
N GLY A 179 16.19 -0.26 -6.33
CA GLY A 179 14.89 0.39 -6.43
C GLY A 179 14.74 1.59 -5.48
N LEU A 180 13.91 2.55 -5.86
CA LEU A 180 13.69 3.78 -5.09
C LEU A 180 13.27 3.50 -3.65
N GLY A 181 12.45 2.48 -3.42
CA GLY A 181 12.01 2.08 -2.10
C GLY A 181 13.13 1.56 -1.20
N ASN A 182 14.09 0.81 -1.73
CA ASN A 182 15.26 0.34 -0.99
C ASN A 182 16.17 1.50 -0.56
N ARG A 183 16.15 2.57 -1.32
CA ARG A 183 16.93 3.80 -1.12
C ARG A 183 16.18 4.85 -0.29
N CYS A 184 14.97 4.57 0.15
CA CYS A 184 14.10 5.52 0.85
C CYS A 184 13.85 6.83 0.06
N VAL A 185 13.83 6.76 -1.27
CA VAL A 185 13.64 7.94 -2.13
C VAL A 185 12.16 8.18 -2.42
N ALA A 186 11.45 7.16 -2.88
CA ALA A 186 10.02 7.20 -3.16
C ALA A 186 9.48 5.77 -3.33
N ARG A 187 8.15 5.65 -3.27
CA ARG A 187 7.42 4.47 -3.68
C ARG A 187 6.67 4.73 -4.97
N ASP A 188 6.34 3.66 -5.68
CA ASP A 188 5.61 3.76 -6.94
C ASP A 188 4.18 4.28 -6.75
N LEU A 189 3.64 4.93 -7.78
CA LEU A 189 2.25 5.31 -7.91
C LEU A 189 1.61 4.51 -9.05
N PRO A 190 0.29 4.23 -8.95
CA PRO A 190 -0.63 4.54 -7.85
C PRO A 190 -0.39 3.68 -6.61
N ARG A 191 -0.95 4.09 -5.47
CA ARG A 191 -0.91 3.29 -4.25
C ARG A 191 -2.01 2.24 -4.27
N VAL A 192 -1.63 1.04 -3.88
CA VAL A 192 -2.55 -0.09 -3.68
C VAL A 192 -2.38 -0.67 -2.28
N PRO A 193 -3.37 -1.36 -1.75
CA PRO A 193 -3.25 -2.06 -0.47
C PRO A 193 -2.03 -2.96 -0.42
N GLY A 194 -1.26 -2.85 0.65
CA GLY A 194 0.00 -3.54 0.85
C GLY A 194 0.09 -4.20 2.22
N ALA A 195 1.27 -4.70 2.55
CA ALA A 195 1.51 -5.42 3.79
C ALA A 195 1.42 -4.53 5.05
N TYR A 196 1.74 -3.25 4.94
CA TYR A 196 1.73 -2.26 6.02
C TYR A 196 1.77 -0.83 5.47
N ASN A 197 1.54 0.17 6.35
CA ASN A 197 1.54 1.59 6.03
C ASN A 197 0.53 1.96 4.92
N ASN A 198 -0.73 1.60 5.15
CA ASN A 198 -1.82 1.74 4.20
C ASN A 198 -2.67 3.00 4.46
N ASN A 199 -2.06 4.07 4.95
CA ASN A 199 -2.74 5.34 5.17
C ASN A 199 -2.25 6.43 4.22
N VAL A 200 -3.17 7.33 3.88
CA VAL A 200 -2.87 8.57 3.19
C VAL A 200 -3.57 9.72 3.90
N GLN A 201 -2.83 10.77 4.20
CA GLN A 201 -3.41 12.04 4.67
C GLN A 201 -3.65 12.95 3.47
N ILE A 202 -4.87 13.46 3.36
CA ILE A 202 -5.25 14.47 2.38
C ILE A 202 -5.35 15.82 3.09
N VAL A 203 -4.63 16.81 2.59
CA VAL A 203 -4.68 18.20 3.04
C VAL A 203 -5.08 19.07 1.86
N GLN A 204 -5.94 20.05 2.08
CA GLN A 204 -6.39 20.96 1.04
C GLN A 204 -6.09 22.41 1.42
N ALA A 205 -5.68 23.17 0.42
CA ALA A 205 -5.55 24.61 0.48
C ALA A 205 -6.19 25.23 -0.77
N PRO A 206 -6.50 26.54 -0.77
CA PRO A 206 -6.96 27.20 -2.01
C PRO A 206 -5.97 26.97 -3.15
N GLY A 207 -6.44 26.33 -4.23
CA GLY A 207 -5.63 26.03 -5.43
C GLY A 207 -4.73 24.81 -5.34
N TYR A 208 -4.73 24.06 -4.22
CA TYR A 208 -3.87 22.88 -4.04
C TYR A 208 -4.55 21.74 -3.26
N VAL A 209 -4.18 20.53 -3.60
CA VAL A 209 -4.39 19.34 -2.76
C VAL A 209 -3.03 18.69 -2.53
N VAL A 210 -2.79 18.23 -1.30
CA VAL A 210 -1.57 17.54 -0.91
C VAL A 210 -1.92 16.16 -0.41
N PHE A 211 -1.28 15.14 -0.97
CA PHE A 211 -1.34 13.76 -0.49
C PHE A 211 -0.05 13.43 0.24
N ILE A 212 -0.15 13.03 1.49
CA ILE A 212 0.97 12.57 2.30
C ILE A 212 0.74 11.08 2.54
N HIS A 213 1.54 10.23 1.90
CA HIS A 213 1.45 8.79 2.05
C HIS A 213 2.26 8.35 3.26
N GLU A 214 1.70 7.46 4.07
CA GLU A 214 2.40 6.89 5.23
C GLU A 214 3.65 6.12 4.80
N MET A 215 3.53 5.27 3.80
CA MET A 215 4.66 4.52 3.26
C MET A 215 5.69 5.46 2.63
N ALA A 216 6.90 5.46 3.17
CA ALA A 216 8.03 6.29 2.77
C ALA A 216 7.80 7.81 2.92
N HIS A 217 6.75 8.24 3.64
CA HIS A 217 6.29 9.63 3.82
C HIS A 217 6.29 10.47 2.52
N ASP A 218 6.03 9.81 1.41
CA ASP A 218 5.94 10.45 0.10
C ASP A 218 4.87 11.53 0.08
N THR A 219 5.24 12.74 -0.34
CA THR A 219 4.33 13.88 -0.40
C THR A 219 4.15 14.33 -1.84
N ARG A 220 2.89 14.43 -2.28
CA ARG A 220 2.51 14.93 -3.61
C ARG A 220 1.73 16.22 -3.47
N VAL A 221 2.23 17.29 -4.06
CA VAL A 221 1.52 18.57 -4.17
C VAL A 221 0.86 18.64 -5.55
N VAL A 222 -0.46 18.74 -5.57
CA VAL A 222 -1.27 18.76 -6.79
C VAL A 222 -1.87 20.16 -6.97
N PRO A 223 -1.40 20.97 -7.92
CA PRO A 223 -2.01 22.24 -8.25
C PRO A 223 -3.35 22.04 -8.97
N LEU A 224 -4.32 22.93 -8.64
CA LEU A 224 -5.69 22.94 -9.19
C LEU A 224 -5.96 24.17 -10.09
N ASP A 225 -4.93 24.88 -10.51
CA ASP A 225 -5.03 26.16 -11.22
C ASP A 225 -5.13 26.01 -12.75
N GLY A 226 -5.26 24.80 -13.26
CA GLY A 226 -5.40 24.51 -14.68
C GLY A 226 -4.14 24.70 -15.51
N ARG A 227 -2.97 24.91 -14.89
CA ARG A 227 -1.70 24.97 -15.61
C ARG A 227 -1.42 23.67 -16.36
N PRO A 228 -0.76 23.71 -17.53
CA PRO A 228 -0.37 22.50 -18.24
C PRO A 228 0.68 21.70 -17.47
N HIS A 229 0.85 20.44 -17.87
CA HIS A 229 1.98 19.63 -17.42
C HIS A 229 3.32 20.27 -17.82
N LEU A 230 4.35 19.93 -17.05
CA LEU A 230 5.74 20.27 -17.36
C LEU A 230 6.14 19.67 -18.72
N PRO A 231 7.14 20.25 -19.42
CA PRO A 231 7.69 19.62 -20.62
C PRO A 231 8.08 18.16 -20.39
N PRO A 232 7.91 17.25 -21.35
CA PRO A 232 8.21 15.81 -21.21
C PRO A 232 9.66 15.51 -20.84
N THR A 233 10.57 16.46 -21.00
CA THR A 233 11.98 16.35 -20.57
C THR A 233 12.17 16.54 -19.07
N MET A 234 11.18 17.09 -18.35
CA MET A 234 11.21 17.31 -16.91
C MET A 234 10.45 16.19 -16.20
N ARG A 235 11.16 15.14 -15.85
CA ARG A 235 10.58 13.94 -15.21
C ARG A 235 10.81 13.92 -13.72
N GLN A 236 9.86 13.35 -12.96
CA GLN A 236 9.90 13.26 -11.50
C GLN A 236 9.63 11.83 -11.03
N TRP A 237 10.07 11.50 -9.79
CA TRP A 237 9.85 10.17 -9.23
C TRP A 237 8.37 9.77 -9.15
N MET A 238 7.51 10.70 -8.74
CA MET A 238 6.06 10.50 -8.63
C MET A 238 5.27 11.19 -9.75
N GLY A 239 5.94 11.51 -10.85
CA GLY A 239 5.33 12.19 -11.98
C GLY A 239 4.97 13.65 -11.67
N ASP A 240 4.47 14.34 -12.69
CA ASP A 240 3.96 15.71 -12.65
C ASP A 240 2.43 15.68 -12.58
N ALA A 241 1.87 15.94 -11.41
CA ALA A 241 0.43 15.86 -11.16
C ALA A 241 -0.29 17.18 -11.44
N ARG A 242 -1.49 17.12 -12.02
CA ARG A 242 -2.44 18.23 -12.19
C ARG A 242 -3.82 17.81 -11.73
N GLY A 243 -4.46 18.65 -10.94
CA GLY A 243 -5.77 18.35 -10.37
C GLY A 243 -6.86 19.26 -10.93
N ARG A 244 -8.08 18.72 -10.97
CA ARG A 244 -9.30 19.48 -11.24
C ARG A 244 -10.49 18.87 -10.52
N TRP A 245 -11.50 19.69 -10.30
CA TRP A 245 -12.78 19.20 -9.77
C TRP A 245 -13.75 18.92 -10.91
N GLU A 246 -14.32 17.71 -10.90
CA GLU A 246 -15.47 17.30 -11.72
C GLU A 246 -16.67 17.08 -10.79
N GLY A 247 -17.45 18.12 -10.54
CA GLY A 247 -18.51 18.11 -9.54
C GLY A 247 -17.96 17.86 -8.12
N ASN A 248 -18.26 16.72 -7.53
CA ASN A 248 -17.76 16.31 -6.21
C ASN A 248 -16.54 15.34 -6.28
N THR A 249 -16.00 15.14 -7.47
CA THR A 249 -14.84 14.25 -7.67
C THR A 249 -13.59 15.09 -7.92
N LEU A 250 -12.54 14.87 -7.15
CA LEU A 250 -11.21 15.34 -7.48
C LEU A 250 -10.61 14.38 -8.51
N VAL A 251 -10.22 14.91 -9.65
CA VAL A 251 -9.48 14.16 -10.68
C VAL A 251 -8.04 14.65 -10.70
N VAL A 252 -7.11 13.73 -10.59
CA VAL A 252 -5.68 13.99 -10.63
C VAL A 252 -5.10 13.27 -11.85
N ASP A 253 -4.57 14.05 -12.76
CA ASP A 253 -3.88 13.60 -13.97
C ASP A 253 -2.38 13.66 -13.72
N THR A 254 -1.65 12.57 -13.98
CA THR A 254 -0.21 12.49 -13.69
C THR A 254 0.55 11.87 -14.86
N THR A 255 1.55 12.58 -15.33
CA THR A 255 2.47 12.16 -16.40
C THR A 255 3.92 12.42 -15.98
N ASN A 256 4.88 12.35 -16.91
CA ASN A 256 6.29 12.70 -16.69
C ASN A 256 6.97 11.94 -15.55
N PHE A 257 6.65 10.67 -15.39
CA PHE A 257 7.37 9.78 -14.49
C PHE A 257 8.81 9.54 -15.00
N THR A 258 9.73 9.25 -14.09
CA THR A 258 11.07 8.79 -14.48
C THR A 258 11.04 7.33 -14.91
N GLY A 259 12.01 6.91 -15.72
CA GLY A 259 12.18 5.50 -16.08
C GLY A 259 12.57 4.58 -14.90
N LYS A 260 12.86 5.15 -13.72
CA LYS A 260 13.15 4.40 -12.48
C LYS A 260 11.89 4.15 -11.63
N THR A 261 10.82 4.88 -11.86
CA THR A 261 9.51 4.58 -11.29
C THR A 261 8.92 3.39 -12.02
N ASN A 262 8.38 2.42 -11.30
CA ASN A 262 7.88 1.19 -11.89
C ASN A 262 6.63 0.70 -11.16
N PHE A 263 5.47 0.95 -11.76
CA PHE A 263 4.22 0.36 -11.28
C PHE A 263 3.80 -0.78 -12.21
N GLN A 264 3.89 -2.02 -11.74
CA GLN A 264 3.51 -3.22 -12.51
C GLN A 264 4.23 -3.36 -13.88
N GLY A 265 5.37 -2.70 -14.04
CA GLY A 265 6.13 -2.65 -15.29
C GLY A 265 6.01 -1.34 -16.07
N SER A 266 5.02 -0.50 -15.77
CA SER A 266 4.89 0.85 -16.33
C SER A 266 5.93 1.78 -15.73
N GLY A 267 6.51 2.64 -16.54
CA GLY A 267 7.57 3.56 -16.15
C GLY A 267 7.37 4.96 -16.73
N GLU A 268 8.34 5.40 -17.53
CA GLU A 268 8.35 6.79 -18.05
C GLU A 268 7.20 7.14 -18.97
N ASN A 269 6.49 6.16 -19.53
CA ASN A 269 5.34 6.37 -20.40
C ASN A 269 4.02 6.18 -19.67
N LEU A 270 4.06 5.99 -18.35
CA LEU A 270 2.86 5.88 -17.55
C LEU A 270 2.08 7.20 -17.59
N HIS A 271 0.81 7.10 -17.98
CA HIS A 271 -0.21 8.11 -17.74
C HIS A 271 -1.17 7.57 -16.69
N LEU A 272 -1.29 8.26 -15.58
CA LEU A 272 -2.10 7.85 -14.44
C LEU A 272 -3.21 8.87 -14.22
N VAL A 273 -4.46 8.42 -14.23
CA VAL A 273 -5.62 9.25 -13.89
C VAL A 273 -6.24 8.70 -12.61
N GLU A 274 -6.27 9.52 -11.56
CA GLU A 274 -6.81 9.16 -10.25
C GLU A 274 -8.08 9.96 -9.96
N ARG A 275 -9.05 9.34 -9.31
CA ARG A 275 -10.35 9.94 -8.97
C ARG A 275 -10.68 9.68 -7.52
N PHE A 276 -10.93 10.75 -6.79
CA PHE A 276 -11.25 10.72 -5.35
C PHE A 276 -12.63 11.32 -5.13
N LYS A 277 -13.55 10.55 -4.54
CA LYS A 277 -14.92 10.99 -4.31
C LYS A 277 -15.44 10.50 -2.97
N LEU A 278 -15.91 11.39 -2.10
CA LEU A 278 -16.63 10.98 -0.93
C LEU A 278 -17.96 10.35 -1.34
N VAL A 279 -18.22 9.14 -0.85
CA VAL A 279 -19.50 8.43 -1.04
C VAL A 279 -20.40 8.53 0.19
N ASP A 280 -19.80 8.73 1.35
CA ASP A 280 -20.47 9.08 2.61
C ASP A 280 -19.47 9.82 3.54
N ALA A 281 -19.87 10.09 4.80
CA ALA A 281 -19.05 10.85 5.76
C ALA A 281 -17.74 10.15 6.18
N LYS A 282 -17.62 8.86 5.94
CA LYS A 282 -16.49 8.03 6.40
C LYS A 282 -15.81 7.26 5.27
N THR A 283 -16.35 7.32 4.06
CA THR A 283 -15.86 6.52 2.93
C THR A 283 -15.51 7.41 1.76
N LEU A 284 -14.26 7.31 1.31
CA LEU A 284 -13.73 7.91 0.09
C LEU A 284 -13.58 6.80 -0.96
N SER A 285 -14.27 6.89 -2.08
CA SER A 285 -13.99 6.04 -3.25
C SER A 285 -12.73 6.55 -3.91
N TYR A 286 -11.77 5.66 -4.09
CA TYR A 286 -10.58 5.89 -4.88
C TYR A 286 -10.58 4.98 -6.08
N GLU A 287 -10.48 5.60 -7.25
CA GLU A 287 -10.35 4.93 -8.53
C GLU A 287 -9.10 5.44 -9.23
N PHE A 288 -8.39 4.57 -9.92
CA PHE A 288 -7.33 4.99 -10.81
C PHE A 288 -7.30 4.17 -12.10
N THR A 289 -6.89 4.83 -13.18
CA THR A 289 -6.65 4.20 -14.48
C THR A 289 -5.17 4.31 -14.83
N VAL A 290 -4.59 3.18 -15.19
CA VAL A 290 -3.24 3.02 -15.71
C VAL A 290 -3.31 2.95 -17.22
N ASP A 291 -2.67 3.89 -17.89
CA ASP A 291 -2.54 3.92 -19.35
C ASP A 291 -1.05 3.99 -19.73
N ASP A 292 -0.56 2.93 -20.33
CA ASP A 292 0.81 2.81 -20.84
C ASP A 292 0.84 1.78 -21.97
N ALA A 293 0.64 2.24 -23.19
CA ALA A 293 0.62 1.39 -24.38
C ALA A 293 1.96 0.70 -24.67
N THR A 294 3.05 1.14 -24.06
CA THR A 294 4.37 0.48 -24.18
C THR A 294 4.50 -0.72 -23.25
N THR A 295 3.64 -0.82 -22.25
CA THR A 295 3.64 -1.90 -21.26
C THR A 295 2.41 -2.80 -21.36
N TRP A 296 1.23 -2.25 -21.65
CA TRP A 296 -0.05 -2.96 -21.65
C TRP A 296 -0.76 -2.87 -22.98
N THR A 297 -1.50 -3.91 -23.33
CA THR A 297 -2.29 -3.94 -24.57
C THR A 297 -3.50 -3.02 -24.56
N ARG A 298 -3.91 -2.54 -23.38
CA ARG A 298 -4.99 -1.55 -23.18
C ARG A 298 -4.86 -0.90 -21.79
N PRO A 299 -5.48 0.26 -21.56
CA PRO A 299 -5.65 0.80 -20.21
C PRO A 299 -6.45 -0.13 -19.30
N TRP A 300 -6.24 -0.02 -17.98
CA TRP A 300 -6.97 -0.77 -16.97
C TRP A 300 -7.23 0.08 -15.73
N THR A 301 -8.33 -0.23 -15.04
CA THR A 301 -8.84 0.59 -13.94
C THR A 301 -9.01 -0.23 -12.67
N VAL A 302 -8.64 0.36 -11.56
CA VAL A 302 -8.77 -0.16 -10.20
C VAL A 302 -9.69 0.74 -9.41
N GLU A 303 -10.51 0.18 -8.52
CA GLU A 303 -11.34 0.94 -7.60
C GLU A 303 -11.41 0.23 -6.24
N PHE A 304 -11.27 1.00 -5.16
CA PHE A 304 -11.51 0.52 -3.80
C PHE A 304 -11.87 1.69 -2.86
N PRO A 305 -12.63 1.38 -1.77
CA PRO A 305 -12.92 2.38 -0.76
C PRO A 305 -11.72 2.62 0.14
N MET A 306 -11.53 3.85 0.57
CA MET A 306 -10.70 4.24 1.69
C MET A 306 -11.59 4.66 2.85
N LEU A 307 -11.30 4.20 4.06
CA LEU A 307 -12.08 4.51 5.24
C LEU A 307 -11.42 5.63 6.05
N LYS A 308 -12.23 6.55 6.57
CA LYS A 308 -11.70 7.64 7.39
C LYS A 308 -11.12 7.08 8.68
N SER A 309 -9.82 7.27 8.89
CA SER A 309 -9.13 6.88 10.11
C SER A 309 -9.34 7.94 11.20
N PRO A 310 -9.64 7.54 12.44
CA PRO A 310 -9.60 8.44 13.59
C PRO A 310 -8.17 8.70 14.07
N ASP A 311 -7.22 7.86 13.66
CA ASP A 311 -5.85 7.88 14.14
C ASP A 311 -5.01 8.89 13.36
N ARG A 312 -3.93 9.32 13.99
CA ARG A 312 -2.91 10.12 13.33
C ARG A 312 -1.98 9.21 12.54
N MET A 313 -1.45 9.74 11.46
CA MET A 313 -0.39 9.10 10.72
C MET A 313 0.93 9.31 11.46
N TYR A 314 1.71 8.23 11.61
CA TYR A 314 3.04 8.29 12.21
C TYR A 314 4.12 8.42 11.14
N GLU A 315 5.29 8.87 11.54
CA GLU A 315 6.44 8.93 10.66
C GLU A 315 6.89 7.53 10.24
N TYR A 316 7.12 7.36 8.95
CA TYR A 316 7.84 6.20 8.42
C TYR A 316 9.32 6.55 8.33
N ALA A 317 10.08 6.25 9.37
CA ALA A 317 11.51 6.56 9.50
C ALA A 317 12.36 5.62 8.64
N CYS A 318 12.29 5.77 7.32
CA CYS A 318 12.91 4.86 6.35
C CYS A 318 14.44 4.93 6.37
N HIS A 319 15.02 6.11 6.59
CA HIS A 319 16.46 6.32 6.55
C HIS A 319 17.16 5.84 7.83
N GLU A 320 16.51 6.03 8.96
CA GLU A 320 17.00 5.63 10.27
C GLU A 320 17.04 4.10 10.37
N GLY A 321 18.21 3.55 10.41
CA GLY A 321 18.38 2.10 10.47
C GLY A 321 18.25 1.37 9.14
N ASN A 322 18.34 2.05 7.99
CA ASN A 322 18.39 1.40 6.68
C ASN A 322 19.75 0.69 6.45
N TYR A 323 20.06 -0.27 7.30
CA TYR A 323 21.24 -1.13 7.15
C TYR A 323 21.15 -2.03 5.92
N ALA A 324 19.95 -2.33 5.45
CA ALA A 324 19.72 -3.19 4.30
C ALA A 324 20.43 -2.68 3.04
N LEU A 325 20.52 -1.37 2.83
CA LEU A 325 21.23 -0.79 1.69
C LEU A 325 22.72 -1.16 1.70
N VAL A 326 23.37 -1.03 2.85
CA VAL A 326 24.78 -1.37 3.02
C VAL A 326 25.01 -2.87 2.87
N ASP A 327 24.16 -3.68 3.49
CA ASP A 327 24.26 -5.15 3.47
C ASP A 327 24.03 -5.73 2.07
N ILE A 328 23.08 -5.21 1.31
CA ILE A 328 22.83 -5.62 -0.09
C ILE A 328 24.10 -5.36 -0.94
N LEU A 329 24.67 -4.17 -0.82
CA LEU A 329 25.88 -3.82 -1.58
C LEU A 329 27.11 -4.64 -1.14
N ALA A 330 27.24 -4.91 0.17
CA ALA A 330 28.32 -5.75 0.69
C ALA A 330 28.18 -7.21 0.21
N GLY A 331 26.94 -7.74 0.22
CA GLY A 331 26.63 -9.07 -0.31
C GLY A 331 26.98 -9.19 -1.80
N ALA A 332 26.55 -8.21 -2.61
CA ALA A 332 26.86 -8.17 -4.04
C ALA A 332 28.38 -8.22 -4.30
N ARG A 333 29.16 -7.39 -3.59
CA ARG A 333 30.63 -7.40 -3.71
C ARG A 333 31.28 -8.72 -3.27
N ALA A 334 30.69 -9.41 -2.29
CA ALA A 334 31.15 -10.73 -1.87
C ALA A 334 30.89 -11.78 -2.97
N ASP A 335 29.75 -11.71 -3.63
CA ASP A 335 29.40 -12.61 -4.72
C ASP A 335 30.27 -12.38 -5.97
N ASP A 336 30.56 -11.12 -6.31
CA ASP A 336 31.47 -10.77 -7.39
C ASP A 336 32.89 -11.34 -7.15
N LYS A 337 33.40 -11.25 -5.91
CA LYS A 337 34.68 -11.84 -5.53
C LYS A 337 34.70 -13.37 -5.68
N LYS A 338 33.60 -14.04 -5.29
CA LYS A 338 33.46 -15.50 -5.45
C LYS A 338 33.45 -15.88 -6.93
N ALA A 339 32.69 -15.15 -7.74
CA ALA A 339 32.60 -15.37 -9.18
C ALA A 339 34.01 -15.21 -9.87
N ALA A 340 34.70 -14.15 -9.53
CA ALA A 340 36.08 -13.91 -10.06
C ALA A 340 37.07 -15.02 -9.64
N ALA A 341 37.01 -15.47 -8.39
CA ALA A 341 37.83 -16.57 -7.89
C ALA A 341 37.53 -17.90 -8.61
N LYS A 342 36.26 -18.18 -8.91
CA LYS A 342 35.84 -19.36 -9.66
C LYS A 342 36.38 -19.33 -11.09
N ALA A 343 36.21 -18.21 -11.78
CA ALA A 343 36.71 -18.02 -13.16
C ALA A 343 38.24 -18.14 -13.24
N GLY A 344 38.97 -17.63 -12.25
CA GLY A 344 40.44 -17.77 -12.17
C GLY A 344 40.95 -19.20 -11.91
N ASN A 345 40.10 -20.06 -11.29
CA ASN A 345 40.44 -21.47 -11.10
C ASN A 345 40.10 -22.35 -12.33
N GLU A 346 39.09 -21.97 -13.11
CA GLU A 346 38.72 -22.69 -14.36
C GLU A 346 39.67 -22.36 -15.53
N SER A 347 40.46 -21.30 -15.42
CA SER A 347 41.46 -20.87 -16.44
C SER A 347 42.86 -21.43 -16.19
N LYS A 348 43.08 -22.21 -15.14
CA LYS A 348 44.31 -22.95 -14.83
C LYS A 348 44.15 -24.42 -15.11
#